data_47ffd7d8a90271096544e985bf6e97a0
#
_entry.id   47ffd7d8a90271096544e985bf6e97a0
#
_cell.length_a   1.000
_cell.length_b   1.000
_cell.length_c   1.000
_cell.angle_alpha   90.00
_cell.angle_beta   90.00
_cell.angle_gamma   90.00
#
_symmetry.space_group_name_H-M   'P 1'
#
loop_
_entity.id
_entity.type
_entity.pdbx_description
1 polymer ?
#
loop_
_entity_poly.entity_id
_entity_poly.type
_entity_poly.pdbx_seq_one_letter_code
_entity_poly.pdbx_strand_id
1 'polypeptide(L)'
;MNTTRILWADDEIHLLKPYIIYLQEKGYEVTPVNNGQDAIDACREKQYDIVFLDENMPGLSGLEALQEIKTLCPTLPVVMITKSEEEHIMEQAIGQKIADYLIKPVNPSQILLCLKKHIHQREIVEEHTNTTYRQEFSDITYMIDTANTIEEWMAVERTLTHWELELANVDSAMHDMLHMQREQANKAFAKFIAKHYEAWWENSNTRPTMSQDVMKKYVFPLVDGGEKIFFVVIDNFRYD
;
A
#
# COMPACT_ATOMS: atom_id res chain seq x y z
N MET A 1 11.57 1.59 19.11
CA MET A 1 10.19 1.87 18.66
C MET A 1 9.99 3.37 18.68
N ASN A 2 9.65 3.98 17.56
CA ASN A 2 9.34 5.41 17.54
C ASN A 2 7.98 5.62 18.25
N THR A 3 7.93 6.55 19.20
CA THR A 3 6.70 6.89 19.90
C THR A 3 5.76 7.62 18.92
N THR A 4 4.55 7.12 18.72
CA THR A 4 3.54 7.75 17.86
C THR A 4 3.13 9.11 18.40
N ARG A 5 3.24 10.15 17.58
CA ARG A 5 2.93 11.55 17.92
C ARG A 5 1.57 11.95 17.40
N ILE A 6 0.72 12.35 18.31
CA ILE A 6 -0.65 12.78 18.07
C ILE A 6 -0.76 14.28 18.30
N LEU A 7 -1.26 15.04 17.33
CA LEU A 7 -1.71 16.39 17.53
C LEU A 7 -3.22 16.36 17.78
N TRP A 8 -3.69 17.03 18.83
CA TRP A 8 -5.11 17.10 19.16
C TRP A 8 -5.53 18.55 19.36
N ALA A 9 -6.33 19.06 18.42
CA ALA A 9 -6.89 20.40 18.44
C ALA A 9 -8.38 20.35 18.81
N ASP A 10 -8.74 21.03 19.89
CA ASP A 10 -10.12 21.13 20.38
C ASP A 10 -10.21 22.37 21.29
N ASP A 11 -11.21 23.24 21.12
CA ASP A 11 -11.35 24.46 21.92
C ASP A 11 -11.61 24.15 23.40
N GLU A 12 -12.19 22.98 23.69
CA GLU A 12 -12.42 22.45 25.02
C GLU A 12 -11.34 21.41 25.44
N ILE A 13 -10.13 21.48 24.88
CA ILE A 13 -9.04 20.50 25.10
C ILE A 13 -8.71 20.26 26.58
N HIS A 14 -8.95 21.26 27.43
CA HIS A 14 -8.75 21.12 28.87
C HIS A 14 -9.70 20.11 29.52
N LEU A 15 -10.89 19.87 28.95
CA LEU A 15 -11.85 18.85 29.38
C LEU A 15 -11.43 17.45 28.93
N LEU A 16 -10.59 17.36 27.89
CA LEU A 16 -10.12 16.12 27.34
C LEU A 16 -8.84 15.58 28.02
N LYS A 17 -8.39 16.25 29.08
CA LYS A 17 -7.21 15.86 29.86
C LYS A 17 -7.20 14.39 30.31
N PRO A 18 -8.32 13.77 30.76
CA PRO A 18 -8.34 12.36 31.10
C PRO A 18 -8.04 11.45 29.89
N TYR A 19 -8.48 11.82 28.68
CA TYR A 19 -8.21 11.08 27.44
C TYR A 19 -6.74 11.18 27.03
N ILE A 20 -6.16 12.39 27.20
CA ILE A 20 -4.75 12.62 26.90
C ILE A 20 -3.88 11.76 27.81
N ILE A 21 -4.15 11.75 29.12
CA ILE A 21 -3.44 10.92 30.11
C ILE A 21 -3.56 9.45 29.72
N TYR A 22 -4.76 8.98 29.40
CA TYR A 22 -4.99 7.60 29.01
C TYR A 22 -4.18 7.20 27.77
N LEU A 23 -4.09 8.08 26.75
CA LEU A 23 -3.27 7.83 25.56
C LEU A 23 -1.77 7.83 25.90
N GLN A 24 -1.32 8.72 26.76
CA GLN A 24 0.07 8.77 27.24
C GLN A 24 0.47 7.49 27.99
N GLU A 25 -0.42 6.95 28.83
CA GLU A 25 -0.23 5.66 29.51
C GLU A 25 -0.15 4.48 28.51
N LYS A 26 -0.73 4.63 27.33
CA LYS A 26 -0.63 3.65 26.23
C LYS A 26 0.61 3.83 25.34
N GLY A 27 1.48 4.81 25.68
CA GLY A 27 2.74 5.04 24.96
C GLY A 27 2.66 6.02 23.80
N TYR A 28 1.55 6.75 23.67
CA TYR A 28 1.40 7.82 22.66
C TYR A 28 1.93 9.16 23.20
N GLU A 29 2.55 9.95 22.34
CA GLU A 29 2.89 11.34 22.65
C GLU A 29 1.77 12.24 22.12
N VAL A 30 1.05 12.94 23.01
CA VAL A 30 -0.06 13.80 22.64
C VAL A 30 0.32 15.26 22.83
N THR A 31 0.23 16.05 21.77
CA THR A 31 0.37 17.51 21.80
C THR A 31 -1.03 18.14 21.72
N PRO A 32 -1.54 18.69 22.84
CA PRO A 32 -2.84 19.35 22.85
C PRO A 32 -2.71 20.82 22.41
N VAL A 33 -3.63 21.29 21.57
CA VAL A 33 -3.78 22.70 21.18
C VAL A 33 -5.25 23.08 21.24
N ASN A 34 -5.57 24.37 21.38
CA ASN A 34 -6.93 24.82 21.67
C ASN A 34 -7.62 25.58 20.50
N ASN A 35 -6.96 25.65 19.34
CA ASN A 35 -7.50 26.30 18.13
C ASN A 35 -6.84 25.78 16.87
N GLY A 36 -7.44 26.11 15.71
CA GLY A 36 -6.97 25.68 14.40
C GLY A 36 -5.63 26.27 13.99
N GLN A 37 -5.35 27.53 14.36
CA GLN A 37 -4.10 28.19 14.01
C GLN A 37 -2.90 27.51 14.70
N ASP A 38 -3.02 27.23 16.00
CA ASP A 38 -1.98 26.52 16.75
C ASP A 38 -1.75 25.12 16.21
N ALA A 39 -2.82 24.46 15.68
CA ALA A 39 -2.67 23.15 15.03
C ALA A 39 -1.84 23.23 13.74
N ILE A 40 -2.07 24.25 12.92
CA ILE A 40 -1.28 24.48 11.70
C ILE A 40 0.18 24.79 12.05
N ASP A 41 0.41 25.66 13.02
CA ASP A 41 1.76 26.05 13.43
C ASP A 41 2.52 24.88 14.05
N ALA A 42 1.84 24.04 14.84
CA ALA A 42 2.42 22.80 15.34
C ALA A 42 2.85 21.83 14.20
N CYS A 43 2.04 21.71 13.13
CA CYS A 43 2.38 20.90 11.96
C CYS A 43 3.55 21.48 11.15
N ARG A 44 3.84 22.77 11.23
CA ARG A 44 5.02 23.41 10.63
C ARG A 44 6.29 23.13 11.42
N GLU A 45 6.18 23.08 12.75
CA GLU A 45 7.33 22.94 13.65
C GLU A 45 7.74 21.50 13.86
N LYS A 46 6.80 20.55 13.88
CA LYS A 46 7.03 19.14 14.20
C LYS A 46 6.29 18.21 13.24
N GLN A 47 6.81 17.00 13.11
CA GLN A 47 6.11 15.92 12.42
C GLN A 47 5.19 15.17 13.39
N TYR A 48 3.96 14.94 12.94
CA TYR A 48 2.96 14.11 13.63
C TYR A 48 2.59 12.91 12.78
N ASP A 49 2.12 11.86 13.42
CA ASP A 49 1.67 10.64 12.77
C ASP A 49 0.15 10.68 12.49
N ILE A 50 -0.60 11.46 13.29
CA ILE A 50 -2.04 11.69 13.12
C ILE A 50 -2.47 13.00 13.78
N VAL A 51 -3.51 13.61 13.24
CA VAL A 51 -4.15 14.80 13.81
C VAL A 51 -5.61 14.47 14.15
N PHE A 52 -6.04 14.78 15.37
CA PHE A 52 -7.44 14.90 15.75
C PHE A 52 -7.81 16.37 15.75
N LEU A 53 -8.87 16.72 15.02
CA LEU A 53 -9.23 18.11 14.76
C LEU A 53 -10.71 18.32 15.02
N ASP A 54 -11.02 19.12 16.03
CA ASP A 54 -12.40 19.54 16.26
C ASP A 54 -12.89 20.44 15.15
N GLU A 55 -14.15 20.30 14.79
CA GLU A 55 -14.78 21.11 13.74
C GLU A 55 -15.02 22.54 14.20
N ASN A 56 -15.54 22.69 15.42
CA ASN A 56 -16.02 23.97 15.95
C ASN A 56 -14.96 24.60 16.86
N MET A 57 -14.02 25.31 16.27
CA MET A 57 -13.02 26.06 17.02
C MET A 57 -13.14 27.57 16.77
N PRO A 58 -12.81 28.42 17.76
CA PRO A 58 -12.86 29.87 17.58
C PRO A 58 -11.77 30.33 16.60
N GLY A 59 -12.14 31.29 15.76
CA GLY A 59 -11.27 31.90 14.76
C GLY A 59 -11.22 31.07 13.47
N LEU A 60 -10.38 30.09 13.39
CA LEU A 60 -10.26 29.20 12.23
C LEU A 60 -11.02 27.87 12.50
N SER A 61 -11.99 27.56 11.66
CA SER A 61 -12.76 26.32 11.76
C SER A 61 -11.88 25.08 11.51
N GLY A 62 -12.34 23.91 11.98
CA GLY A 62 -11.64 22.66 11.73
C GLY A 62 -11.48 22.35 10.24
N LEU A 63 -12.47 22.67 9.40
CA LEU A 63 -12.38 22.45 7.95
C LEU A 63 -11.33 23.36 7.28
N GLU A 64 -11.25 24.63 7.69
CA GLU A 64 -10.23 25.54 7.19
C GLU A 64 -8.83 25.09 7.64
N ALA A 65 -8.68 24.70 8.90
CA ALA A 65 -7.42 24.15 9.42
C ALA A 65 -7.02 22.85 8.70
N LEU A 66 -7.99 21.97 8.41
CA LEU A 66 -7.77 20.73 7.63
C LEU A 66 -7.17 21.05 6.26
N GLN A 67 -7.70 22.02 5.54
CA GLN A 67 -7.23 22.40 4.22
C GLN A 67 -5.77 22.88 4.25
N GLU A 68 -5.42 23.71 5.21
CA GLU A 68 -4.05 24.19 5.40
C GLU A 68 -3.10 23.06 5.81
N ILE A 69 -3.49 22.21 6.77
CA ILE A 69 -2.70 21.05 7.19
C ILE A 69 -2.46 20.09 6.03
N LYS A 70 -3.49 19.82 5.20
CA LYS A 70 -3.34 18.96 4.03
C LYS A 70 -2.48 19.56 2.92
N THR A 71 -2.42 20.87 2.83
CA THR A 71 -1.50 21.57 1.91
C THR A 71 -0.06 21.44 2.38
N LEU A 72 0.20 21.54 3.69
CA LEU A 72 1.52 21.40 4.29
C LEU A 72 1.99 19.93 4.31
N CYS A 73 1.10 19.03 4.68
CA CYS A 73 1.38 17.60 4.92
C CYS A 73 0.31 16.73 4.23
N PRO A 74 0.36 16.51 2.91
CA PRO A 74 -0.69 15.84 2.15
C PRO A 74 -0.99 14.40 2.61
N THR A 75 0.00 13.70 3.14
CA THR A 75 -0.09 12.29 3.57
C THR A 75 -0.46 12.13 5.05
N LEU A 76 -0.41 13.22 5.84
CA LEU A 76 -0.73 13.18 7.27
C LEU A 76 -2.20 12.83 7.46
N PRO A 77 -2.55 11.73 8.15
CA PRO A 77 -3.93 11.40 8.45
C PRO A 77 -4.54 12.43 9.41
N VAL A 78 -5.69 12.99 9.01
CA VAL A 78 -6.46 13.92 9.83
C VAL A 78 -7.84 13.32 10.08
N VAL A 79 -8.22 13.25 11.34
CA VAL A 79 -9.50 12.75 11.84
C VAL A 79 -10.30 13.92 12.36
N MET A 80 -11.45 14.17 11.76
CA MET A 80 -12.35 15.21 12.24
C MET A 80 -13.16 14.70 13.43
N ILE A 81 -13.33 15.55 14.44
CA ILE A 81 -14.21 15.32 15.59
C ILE A 81 -15.32 16.36 15.55
N THR A 82 -16.57 15.91 15.49
CA THR A 82 -17.72 16.82 15.27
C THR A 82 -18.87 16.52 16.23
N LYS A 83 -19.68 17.52 16.56
CA LYS A 83 -20.93 17.36 17.32
C LYS A 83 -22.13 17.08 16.41
N SER A 84 -21.98 17.25 15.10
CA SER A 84 -23.09 17.21 14.13
C SER A 84 -22.99 16.00 13.21
N GLU A 85 -24.13 15.37 12.95
CA GLU A 85 -24.32 14.40 11.87
C GLU A 85 -24.72 15.11 10.55
N GLU A 86 -24.42 16.41 10.40
CA GLU A 86 -24.75 17.15 9.20
C GLU A 86 -23.99 16.60 7.99
N GLU A 87 -24.75 15.99 7.10
CA GLU A 87 -24.28 15.33 5.89
C GLU A 87 -23.38 16.23 5.04
N HIS A 88 -23.69 17.53 4.98
CA HIS A 88 -22.94 18.53 4.23
C HIS A 88 -21.50 18.75 4.75
N ILE A 89 -21.30 18.75 6.06
CA ILE A 89 -19.97 18.93 6.68
C ILE A 89 -19.13 17.69 6.45
N MET A 90 -19.73 16.50 6.56
CA MET A 90 -19.09 15.24 6.25
C MET A 90 -18.67 15.17 4.78
N GLU A 91 -19.54 15.58 3.85
CA GLU A 91 -19.22 15.62 2.42
C GLU A 91 -18.05 16.55 2.11
N GLN A 92 -18.01 17.74 2.71
CA GLN A 92 -16.90 18.67 2.55
C GLN A 92 -15.59 18.11 3.10
N ALA A 93 -15.62 17.52 4.29
CA ALA A 93 -14.45 16.90 4.92
C ALA A 93 -13.93 15.72 4.08
N ILE A 94 -14.81 14.86 3.57
CA ILE A 94 -14.46 13.76 2.64
C ILE A 94 -13.82 14.32 1.37
N GLY A 95 -14.38 15.40 0.80
CA GLY A 95 -13.81 16.09 -0.37
C GLY A 95 -12.40 16.62 -0.11
N GLN A 96 -12.04 16.94 1.12
CA GLN A 96 -10.71 17.37 1.56
C GLN A 96 -9.79 16.24 2.01
N LYS A 97 -10.16 14.97 1.74
CA LYS A 97 -9.36 13.77 2.01
C LYS A 97 -9.04 13.56 3.50
N ILE A 98 -10.05 13.69 4.36
CA ILE A 98 -9.91 13.23 5.75
C ILE A 98 -9.65 11.73 5.80
N ALA A 99 -8.95 11.30 6.85
CA ALA A 99 -8.72 9.89 7.11
C ALA A 99 -9.95 9.22 7.73
N ASP A 100 -10.62 9.91 8.66
CA ASP A 100 -11.81 9.43 9.36
C ASP A 100 -12.56 10.59 10.03
N TYR A 101 -13.72 10.31 10.59
CA TYR A 101 -14.44 11.24 11.46
C TYR A 101 -14.98 10.52 12.70
N LEU A 102 -15.09 11.26 13.81
CA LEU A 102 -15.65 10.79 15.06
C LEU A 102 -16.75 11.76 15.53
N ILE A 103 -17.84 11.22 16.02
CA ILE A 103 -18.98 12.02 16.50
C ILE A 103 -18.89 12.14 18.01
N LYS A 104 -18.97 13.38 18.55
CA LYS A 104 -19.03 13.64 20.00
C LYS A 104 -20.37 13.15 20.57
N PRO A 105 -20.37 12.49 21.72
CA PRO A 105 -19.26 12.27 22.66
C PRO A 105 -18.34 11.12 22.22
N VAL A 106 -17.06 11.38 22.06
CA VAL A 106 -16.05 10.38 21.70
C VAL A 106 -15.59 9.66 22.97
N ASN A 107 -15.43 8.35 22.90
CA ASN A 107 -14.87 7.57 24.00
C ASN A 107 -13.42 7.11 23.71
N PRO A 108 -12.63 6.79 24.76
CA PRO A 108 -11.23 6.39 24.57
C PRO A 108 -11.03 5.17 23.65
N SER A 109 -12.00 4.26 23.60
CA SER A 109 -11.92 3.06 22.76
C SER A 109 -12.07 3.40 21.28
N GLN A 110 -12.91 4.39 20.93
CA GLN A 110 -13.06 4.88 19.55
C GLN A 110 -11.78 5.55 19.08
N ILE A 111 -11.13 6.36 19.92
CA ILE A 111 -9.84 6.99 19.63
C ILE A 111 -8.78 5.93 19.40
N LEU A 112 -8.67 4.93 20.27
CA LEU A 112 -7.71 3.84 20.11
C LEU A 112 -7.97 3.02 18.84
N LEU A 113 -9.23 2.75 18.53
CA LEU A 113 -9.59 2.05 17.29
C LEU A 113 -9.19 2.85 16.05
N CYS A 114 -9.44 4.16 16.07
CA CYS A 114 -9.04 5.07 15.02
C CYS A 114 -7.50 5.12 14.86
N LEU A 115 -6.76 5.21 15.96
CA LEU A 115 -5.30 5.13 15.96
C LEU A 115 -4.79 3.83 15.36
N LYS A 116 -5.34 2.69 15.77
CA LYS A 116 -4.99 1.39 15.20
C LYS A 116 -5.28 1.32 13.70
N LYS A 117 -6.42 1.83 13.26
CA LYS A 117 -6.82 1.83 11.85
C LYS A 117 -5.87 2.65 10.99
N HIS A 118 -5.43 3.83 11.44
CA HIS A 118 -4.72 4.78 10.60
C HIS A 118 -3.19 4.78 10.77
N ILE A 119 -2.69 4.33 11.92
CA ILE A 119 -1.25 4.30 12.21
C ILE A 119 -0.72 2.87 12.13
N HIS A 120 -1.40 1.92 12.78
CA HIS A 120 -0.93 0.54 12.85
C HIS A 120 -1.42 -0.34 11.69
N GLN A 121 -2.30 0.17 10.82
CA GLN A 121 -2.75 -0.59 9.66
C GLN A 121 -1.57 -0.97 8.78
N ARG A 122 -0.61 -0.07 8.58
CA ARG A 122 0.60 -0.34 7.82
C ARG A 122 1.43 -1.44 8.48
N GLU A 123 1.65 -1.36 9.79
CA GLU A 123 2.37 -2.40 10.56
C GLU A 123 1.65 -3.75 10.53
N ILE A 124 0.31 -3.74 10.66
CA ILE A 124 -0.51 -4.96 10.60
C ILE A 124 -0.46 -5.58 9.21
N VAL A 125 -0.58 -4.77 8.15
CA VAL A 125 -0.46 -5.24 6.76
C VAL A 125 0.93 -5.80 6.52
N GLU A 126 1.96 -5.11 6.95
CA GLU A 126 3.36 -5.53 6.84
C GLU A 126 3.62 -6.86 7.56
N GLU A 127 3.16 -7.01 8.81
CA GLU A 127 3.28 -8.25 9.57
C GLU A 127 2.51 -9.40 8.92
N HIS A 128 1.31 -9.12 8.40
CA HIS A 128 0.51 -10.10 7.68
C HIS A 128 1.20 -10.53 6.39
N THR A 129 1.67 -9.59 5.57
CA THR A 129 2.38 -9.86 4.31
C THR A 129 3.64 -10.69 4.57
N ASN A 130 4.44 -10.29 5.57
CA ASN A 130 5.64 -11.02 5.97
C ASN A 130 5.33 -12.45 6.44
N THR A 131 4.26 -12.62 7.20
CA THR A 131 3.84 -13.93 7.72
C THR A 131 3.37 -14.82 6.58
N THR A 132 2.56 -14.30 5.67
CA THR A 132 2.04 -15.03 4.50
C THR A 132 3.18 -15.45 3.59
N TYR A 133 4.11 -14.55 3.27
CA TYR A 133 5.28 -14.89 2.45
C TYR A 133 6.14 -16.00 3.08
N ARG A 134 6.38 -15.95 4.40
CA ARG A 134 7.11 -17.01 5.10
C ARG A 134 6.41 -18.38 5.01
N GLN A 135 5.09 -18.38 5.06
CA GLN A 135 4.30 -19.63 4.90
C GLN A 135 4.42 -20.18 3.47
N GLU A 136 4.38 -19.31 2.46
CA GLU A 136 4.47 -19.70 1.06
C GLU A 136 5.91 -19.95 0.57
N PHE A 137 6.92 -19.54 1.33
CA PHE A 137 8.33 -19.64 0.93
C PHE A 137 8.74 -21.07 0.49
N SER A 138 8.29 -22.06 1.24
CA SER A 138 8.60 -23.48 0.93
C SER A 138 7.90 -23.94 -0.34
N ASP A 139 6.67 -23.51 -0.58
CA ASP A 139 5.89 -23.85 -1.76
C ASP A 139 6.48 -23.22 -3.02
N ILE A 140 6.90 -21.97 -2.93
CA ILE A 140 7.61 -21.27 -4.02
C ILE A 140 8.92 -21.98 -4.34
N THR A 141 9.69 -22.34 -3.32
CA THR A 141 10.94 -23.10 -3.53
C THR A 141 10.68 -24.45 -4.20
N TYR A 142 9.64 -25.16 -3.76
CA TYR A 142 9.22 -26.42 -4.39
C TYR A 142 8.81 -26.21 -5.85
N MET A 143 8.04 -25.17 -6.17
CA MET A 143 7.68 -24.84 -7.55
C MET A 143 8.92 -24.60 -8.41
N ILE A 144 9.91 -23.86 -7.92
CA ILE A 144 11.18 -23.60 -8.62
C ILE A 144 11.95 -24.91 -8.90
N ASP A 145 12.03 -25.79 -7.91
CA ASP A 145 12.82 -27.01 -8.00
C ASP A 145 12.17 -28.09 -8.88
N THR A 146 10.85 -28.04 -9.04
CA THR A 146 10.08 -29.06 -9.78
C THR A 146 9.60 -28.62 -11.16
N ALA A 147 9.70 -27.34 -11.51
CA ALA A 147 9.22 -26.83 -12.79
C ALA A 147 9.97 -27.46 -13.99
N ASN A 148 9.20 -28.10 -14.87
CA ASN A 148 9.70 -28.84 -16.03
C ASN A 148 9.02 -28.44 -17.35
N THR A 149 8.02 -27.58 -17.32
CA THR A 149 7.30 -27.05 -18.48
C THR A 149 7.34 -25.53 -18.51
N ILE A 150 7.09 -24.94 -19.67
CA ILE A 150 7.03 -23.46 -19.81
C ILE A 150 5.88 -22.89 -18.98
N GLU A 151 4.76 -23.57 -18.92
CA GLU A 151 3.58 -23.18 -18.16
C GLU A 151 3.87 -23.13 -16.65
N GLU A 152 4.63 -24.12 -16.15
CA GLU A 152 5.08 -24.12 -14.74
C GLU A 152 6.07 -22.97 -14.48
N TRP A 153 7.01 -22.71 -15.39
CA TRP A 153 7.91 -21.56 -15.26
C TRP A 153 7.19 -20.21 -15.32
N MET A 154 6.15 -20.09 -16.15
CA MET A 154 5.30 -18.90 -16.14
C MET A 154 4.53 -18.74 -14.82
N ALA A 155 4.15 -19.85 -14.18
CA ALA A 155 3.53 -19.81 -12.85
C ALA A 155 4.54 -19.36 -11.78
N VAL A 156 5.77 -19.88 -11.81
CA VAL A 156 6.87 -19.44 -10.92
C VAL A 156 7.11 -17.95 -11.06
N GLU A 157 7.24 -17.44 -12.30
CA GLU A 157 7.47 -16.01 -12.54
C GLU A 157 6.33 -15.14 -12.03
N ARG A 158 5.08 -15.50 -12.29
CA ARG A 158 3.90 -14.78 -11.77
C ARG A 158 3.90 -14.74 -10.24
N THR A 159 4.21 -15.85 -9.58
CA THR A 159 4.26 -15.89 -8.10
C THR A 159 5.38 -15.02 -7.55
N LEU A 160 6.58 -15.08 -8.11
CA LEU A 160 7.69 -14.24 -7.68
C LEU A 160 7.42 -12.75 -7.92
N THR A 161 6.80 -12.40 -9.04
CA THR A 161 6.42 -11.03 -9.35
C THR A 161 5.31 -10.53 -8.43
N HIS A 162 4.30 -11.36 -8.13
CA HIS A 162 3.28 -11.02 -7.14
C HIS A 162 3.92 -10.65 -5.79
N TRP A 163 4.84 -11.46 -5.29
CA TRP A 163 5.54 -11.18 -4.03
C TRP A 163 6.47 -9.96 -4.10
N GLU A 164 7.06 -9.68 -5.26
CA GLU A 164 7.84 -8.47 -5.48
C GLU A 164 6.97 -7.20 -5.32
N LEU A 165 5.75 -7.23 -5.85
CA LEU A 165 4.79 -6.13 -5.73
C LEU A 165 4.23 -5.99 -4.30
N GLU A 166 3.85 -7.10 -3.66
CA GLU A 166 3.33 -7.10 -2.29
C GLU A 166 4.37 -6.60 -1.27
N LEU A 167 5.63 -7.01 -1.44
CA LEU A 167 6.72 -6.61 -0.55
C LEU A 167 7.27 -5.21 -0.88
N ALA A 168 7.05 -4.66 -2.08
CA ALA A 168 7.61 -3.37 -2.50
C ALA A 168 7.26 -2.21 -1.56
N ASN A 169 6.09 -2.27 -0.90
CA ASN A 169 5.61 -1.24 0.02
C ASN A 169 5.86 -1.57 1.49
N VAL A 170 6.59 -2.65 1.76
CA VAL A 170 6.86 -3.18 3.09
C VAL A 170 8.35 -3.07 3.34
N ASP A 171 8.76 -2.35 4.40
CA ASP A 171 10.18 -2.29 4.79
C ASP A 171 10.56 -3.58 5.54
N SER A 172 10.99 -4.59 4.81
CA SER A 172 11.06 -5.95 5.29
C SER A 172 12.36 -6.66 4.93
N ALA A 173 12.89 -7.42 5.88
CA ALA A 173 13.96 -8.41 5.64
C ALA A 173 13.55 -9.52 4.64
N MET A 174 12.27 -9.59 4.26
CA MET A 174 11.77 -10.55 3.28
C MET A 174 12.24 -10.24 1.85
N HIS A 175 12.64 -8.99 1.57
CA HIS A 175 13.22 -8.63 0.28
C HIS A 175 14.46 -9.48 -0.06
N ASP A 176 15.36 -9.68 0.91
CA ASP A 176 16.56 -10.48 0.71
C ASP A 176 16.21 -11.94 0.41
N MET A 177 15.21 -12.49 1.10
CA MET A 177 14.73 -13.85 0.88
C MET A 177 14.10 -14.01 -0.51
N LEU A 178 13.28 -13.06 -0.95
CA LEU A 178 12.68 -13.04 -2.28
C LEU A 178 13.75 -12.92 -3.36
N HIS A 179 14.75 -12.06 -3.15
CA HIS A 179 15.88 -11.91 -4.07
C HIS A 179 16.64 -13.23 -4.23
N MET A 180 16.89 -13.94 -3.14
CA MET A 180 17.52 -15.26 -3.18
C MET A 180 16.70 -16.28 -3.98
N GLN A 181 15.37 -16.32 -3.78
CA GLN A 181 14.48 -17.20 -4.56
C GLN A 181 14.48 -16.83 -6.05
N ARG A 182 14.47 -15.54 -6.37
CA ARG A 182 14.56 -15.07 -7.76
C ARG A 182 15.87 -15.47 -8.41
N GLU A 183 16.99 -15.36 -7.70
CA GLU A 183 18.28 -15.88 -8.21
C GLU A 183 18.27 -17.41 -8.42
N GLN A 184 17.67 -18.16 -7.48
CA GLN A 184 17.52 -19.61 -7.62
C GLN A 184 16.66 -19.95 -8.84
N ALA A 185 15.53 -19.28 -9.02
CA ALA A 185 14.65 -19.45 -10.17
C ALA A 185 15.37 -19.17 -11.49
N ASN A 186 16.11 -18.06 -11.59
CA ASN A 186 16.88 -17.70 -12.77
C ASN A 186 17.94 -18.78 -13.13
N LYS A 187 18.65 -19.29 -12.12
CA LYS A 187 19.65 -20.36 -12.32
C LYS A 187 19.00 -21.68 -12.76
N ALA A 188 17.85 -22.03 -12.19
CA ALA A 188 17.11 -23.24 -12.53
C ALA A 188 16.46 -23.12 -13.91
N PHE A 189 15.86 -21.98 -14.25
CA PHE A 189 15.30 -21.71 -15.57
C PHE A 189 16.36 -21.72 -16.66
N ALA A 190 17.54 -21.15 -16.42
CA ALA A 190 18.65 -21.22 -17.38
C ALA A 190 19.05 -22.67 -17.71
N LYS A 191 19.08 -23.56 -16.70
CA LYS A 191 19.35 -24.99 -16.91
C LYS A 191 18.22 -25.66 -17.70
N PHE A 192 16.96 -25.31 -17.38
CA PHE A 192 15.81 -25.82 -18.11
C PHE A 192 15.87 -25.42 -19.59
N ILE A 193 16.14 -24.15 -19.90
CA ILE A 193 16.30 -23.68 -21.28
C ILE A 193 17.46 -24.40 -21.98
N ALA A 194 18.63 -24.46 -21.36
CA ALA A 194 19.79 -25.13 -21.94
C ALA A 194 19.50 -26.61 -22.30
N LYS A 195 18.70 -27.29 -21.49
CA LYS A 195 18.31 -28.69 -21.73
C LYS A 195 17.34 -28.87 -22.90
N HIS A 196 16.45 -27.91 -23.13
CA HIS A 196 15.32 -28.07 -24.06
C HIS A 196 15.51 -27.31 -25.37
N TYR A 197 16.39 -26.29 -25.41
CA TYR A 197 16.48 -25.33 -26.51
C TYR A 197 16.80 -26.01 -27.86
N GLU A 198 17.74 -26.96 -27.92
CA GLU A 198 18.09 -27.64 -29.16
C GLU A 198 16.90 -28.42 -29.72
N ALA A 199 16.21 -29.20 -28.86
CA ALA A 199 15.03 -29.97 -29.25
C ALA A 199 13.88 -29.06 -29.76
N TRP A 200 13.70 -27.88 -29.16
CA TRP A 200 12.72 -26.89 -29.61
C TRP A 200 13.09 -26.26 -30.95
N TRP A 201 14.38 -26.15 -31.24
CA TRP A 201 14.84 -25.64 -32.51
C TRP A 201 14.59 -26.64 -33.65
N GLU A 202 14.81 -27.93 -33.37
CA GLU A 202 14.59 -29.00 -34.36
C GLU A 202 13.10 -29.29 -34.61
N ASN A 203 12.24 -29.15 -33.59
CA ASN A 203 10.81 -29.47 -33.68
C ASN A 203 9.93 -28.28 -33.27
N SER A 204 9.50 -27.52 -34.27
CA SER A 204 8.67 -26.35 -34.08
C SER A 204 7.24 -26.64 -33.54
N ASN A 205 6.77 -27.91 -33.61
CA ASN A 205 5.41 -28.25 -33.17
C ASN A 205 5.29 -28.47 -31.66
N THR A 206 6.40 -28.75 -30.99
CA THR A 206 6.44 -29.04 -29.55
C THR A 206 7.05 -27.91 -28.70
N ARG A 207 7.60 -26.89 -29.37
CA ARG A 207 8.20 -25.74 -28.67
C ARG A 207 7.18 -24.70 -28.22
N PRO A 208 7.48 -23.95 -27.17
CA PRO A 208 6.68 -22.78 -26.83
C PRO A 208 6.70 -21.74 -27.98
N THR A 209 5.71 -20.86 -28.00
CA THR A 209 5.70 -19.77 -28.97
C THR A 209 6.88 -18.83 -28.71
N MET A 210 7.76 -18.71 -29.70
CA MET A 210 8.92 -17.82 -29.64
C MET A 210 8.63 -16.52 -30.36
N SER A 211 9.45 -15.48 -30.14
CA SER A 211 9.25 -14.15 -30.75
C SER A 211 9.13 -14.20 -32.27
N GLN A 212 9.90 -15.06 -32.93
CA GLN A 212 9.83 -15.25 -34.40
C GLN A 212 8.52 -15.90 -34.88
N ASP A 213 7.77 -16.56 -33.99
CA ASP A 213 6.53 -17.24 -34.34
C ASP A 213 5.30 -16.33 -34.21
N VAL A 214 5.43 -15.24 -33.47
CA VAL A 214 4.31 -14.35 -33.11
C VAL A 214 3.58 -13.82 -34.35
N MET A 215 4.31 -13.34 -35.33
CA MET A 215 3.71 -12.82 -36.59
C MET A 215 2.95 -13.90 -37.34
N LYS A 216 3.56 -15.07 -37.49
CA LYS A 216 2.95 -16.19 -38.25
C LYS A 216 1.76 -16.80 -37.52
N LYS A 217 1.81 -16.87 -36.18
CA LYS A 217 0.81 -17.55 -35.37
C LYS A 217 -0.40 -16.68 -35.04
N TYR A 218 -0.17 -15.38 -34.80
CA TYR A 218 -1.21 -14.51 -34.26
C TYR A 218 -1.59 -13.33 -35.18
N VAL A 219 -0.68 -12.84 -36.04
CA VAL A 219 -0.93 -11.64 -36.85
C VAL A 219 -1.38 -12.00 -38.25
N PHE A 220 -0.61 -12.82 -38.99
CA PHE A 220 -0.92 -13.12 -40.36
C PHE A 220 -2.29 -13.77 -40.59
N PRO A 221 -2.77 -14.71 -39.75
CA PRO A 221 -4.09 -15.29 -39.93
C PRO A 221 -5.23 -14.28 -39.85
N LEU A 222 -5.08 -13.22 -39.05
CA LEU A 222 -6.07 -12.14 -38.95
C LEU A 222 -6.01 -11.22 -40.18
N VAL A 223 -4.81 -10.92 -40.69
CA VAL A 223 -4.62 -10.14 -41.95
C VAL A 223 -5.21 -10.90 -43.13
N ASP A 224 -4.92 -12.20 -43.24
CA ASP A 224 -5.43 -13.06 -44.31
C ASP A 224 -6.98 -13.18 -44.25
N GLY A 225 -7.54 -13.05 -43.04
CA GLY A 225 -8.98 -12.96 -42.78
C GLY A 225 -9.60 -11.61 -43.16
N GLY A 226 -8.81 -10.64 -43.62
CA GLY A 226 -9.23 -9.30 -44.06
C GLY A 226 -9.37 -8.29 -42.91
N GLU A 227 -8.88 -8.58 -41.74
CA GLU A 227 -8.90 -7.67 -40.61
C GLU A 227 -7.82 -6.58 -40.73
N LYS A 228 -8.17 -5.38 -40.25
CA LYS A 228 -7.19 -4.29 -40.11
C LYS A 228 -6.54 -4.37 -38.73
N ILE A 229 -5.21 -4.52 -38.69
CA ILE A 229 -4.48 -4.75 -37.47
C ILE A 229 -3.49 -3.62 -37.23
N PHE A 230 -3.43 -3.17 -35.96
CA PHE A 230 -2.35 -2.34 -35.43
C PHE A 230 -1.49 -3.22 -34.53
N PHE A 231 -0.26 -3.51 -34.95
CA PHE A 231 0.70 -4.25 -34.14
C PHE A 231 1.58 -3.26 -33.38
N VAL A 232 1.40 -3.19 -32.06
CA VAL A 232 2.15 -2.28 -31.18
C VAL A 232 3.18 -3.08 -30.41
N VAL A 233 4.46 -2.72 -30.55
CA VAL A 233 5.56 -3.29 -29.75
C VAL A 233 5.91 -2.29 -28.66
N ILE A 234 5.77 -2.72 -27.40
CA ILE A 234 6.14 -1.91 -26.24
C ILE A 234 7.42 -2.51 -25.65
N ASP A 235 8.52 -1.76 -25.75
CA ASP A 235 9.79 -2.18 -25.16
C ASP A 235 9.81 -1.91 -23.65
N ASN A 236 10.49 -2.76 -22.91
CA ASN A 236 10.60 -2.69 -21.43
C ASN A 236 9.27 -2.71 -20.66
N PHE A 237 8.20 -3.22 -21.28
CA PHE A 237 6.94 -3.42 -20.60
C PHE A 237 6.97 -4.77 -19.85
N ARG A 238 6.72 -4.72 -18.54
CA ARG A 238 6.61 -5.95 -17.74
C ARG A 238 5.29 -6.65 -18.02
N TYR A 239 5.28 -7.97 -17.88
CA TYR A 239 4.08 -8.80 -18.10
C TYR A 239 3.06 -8.67 -16.96
N ASP A 240 3.47 -8.27 -15.77
CA ASP A 240 2.71 -8.10 -14.54
C ASP A 240 1.86 -6.83 -14.47
#